data_1378f2eeeb16ba0e5848275c77fcc993
#
_entry.id   1378f2eeeb16ba0e5848275c77fcc993
#
_cell.length_a   1.000
_cell.length_b   1.000
_cell.length_c   1.000
_cell.angle_alpha   90.00
_cell.angle_beta   90.00
_cell.angle_gamma   90.00
#
_symmetry.space_group_name_H-M   'P 1'
#
loop_
_entity.id
_entity.type
_entity.pdbx_description
1 polymer ?
#
loop_
_entity_poly.entity_id
_entity_poly.type
_entity_poly.pdbx_seq_one_letter_code
_entity_poly.pdbx_strand_id
1 'polypeptide(L)'
;STTAIAVENTHNFGGGTVQPISEIAALRKGADEIGVALHLDGARLWNAHVASGVSFAEYGKYFNTISVCLSKGLGAPVGSLVLGSKEMIASSRVWRKRYGGGMRQIGLLAAAGHYALDHNIDRLAQDHVRAKKIAVALAAIDSSLIDPATVETNIVGLDLAKFAFSAADFAAKCKENGLWISALG
;
A
#
# COMPACT_ATOMS: atom_id res chain seq x y z
N SER A 1 26.90 8.04 3.61
CA SER A 1 26.12 7.82 4.84
C SER A 1 24.63 7.74 4.52
N THR A 2 23.88 6.93 5.25
CA THR A 2 22.41 6.87 5.14
C THR A 2 21.81 8.19 5.64
N THR A 3 20.90 8.79 4.88
CA THR A 3 20.26 10.07 5.22
C THR A 3 18.74 9.95 5.40
N ALA A 4 18.15 8.86 4.92
CA ALA A 4 16.74 8.58 5.08
C ALA A 4 16.49 7.07 5.20
N ILE A 5 15.44 6.71 5.93
CA ILE A 5 14.88 5.37 6.02
C ILE A 5 13.46 5.43 5.43
N ALA A 6 13.12 4.50 4.55
CA ALA A 6 11.77 4.35 4.01
C ALA A 6 11.09 3.13 4.63
N VAL A 7 9.83 3.30 5.01
CA VAL A 7 8.94 2.24 5.50
C VAL A 7 7.75 2.16 4.56
N GLU A 8 7.34 0.96 4.18
CA GLU A 8 6.14 0.74 3.38
C GLU A 8 4.99 0.22 4.27
N ASN A 9 3.81 0.86 4.17
CA ASN A 9 2.61 0.40 4.88
C ASN A 9 1.33 0.65 4.04
N THR A 10 0.53 -0.38 3.70
CA THR A 10 0.80 -1.81 3.95
C THR A 10 1.93 -2.32 3.05
N HIS A 11 2.69 -3.32 3.48
CA HIS A 11 3.83 -3.82 2.73
C HIS A 11 3.40 -4.74 1.57
N ASN A 12 3.69 -4.34 0.34
CA ASN A 12 3.19 -5.03 -0.87
C ASN A 12 3.72 -6.46 -1.00
N PHE A 13 5.04 -6.63 -0.99
CA PHE A 13 5.66 -7.96 -1.10
C PHE A 13 5.50 -8.83 0.15
N GLY A 14 5.15 -8.22 1.28
CA GLY A 14 4.77 -8.92 2.50
C GLY A 14 3.32 -9.42 2.50
N GLY A 15 2.60 -9.36 1.37
CA GLY A 15 1.21 -9.82 1.30
C GLY A 15 0.19 -8.81 1.82
N GLY A 16 0.53 -7.53 1.87
CA GLY A 16 -0.38 -6.48 2.36
C GLY A 16 -0.43 -6.40 3.88
N THR A 17 0.62 -6.82 4.56
CA THR A 17 0.74 -6.76 6.03
C THR A 17 0.81 -5.33 6.54
N VAL A 18 0.27 -5.11 7.73
CA VAL A 18 0.25 -3.82 8.41
C VAL A 18 1.43 -3.72 9.37
N GLN A 19 2.22 -2.66 9.22
CA GLN A 19 3.29 -2.36 10.18
C GLN A 19 2.66 -1.84 11.48
N PRO A 20 2.93 -2.49 12.64
CA PRO A 20 2.41 -2.04 13.92
C PRO A 20 2.89 -0.62 14.27
N ILE A 21 1.98 0.22 14.75
CA ILE A 21 2.31 1.61 15.09
C ILE A 21 3.39 1.71 16.18
N SER A 22 3.48 0.72 17.06
CA SER A 22 4.51 0.63 18.10
C SER A 22 5.91 0.44 17.50
N GLU A 23 6.03 -0.35 16.43
CA GLU A 23 7.31 -0.55 15.73
C GLU A 23 7.71 0.71 14.94
N ILE A 24 6.72 1.37 14.31
CA ILE A 24 6.94 2.66 13.65
C ILE A 24 7.43 3.70 14.65
N ALA A 25 6.83 3.77 15.84
CA ALA A 25 7.26 4.68 16.91
C ALA A 25 8.68 4.37 17.40
N ALA A 26 9.02 3.08 17.56
CA ALA A 26 10.37 2.67 17.94
C ALA A 26 11.41 3.03 16.87
N LEU A 27 11.06 2.83 15.59
CA LEU A 27 11.90 3.21 14.46
C LEU A 27 12.11 4.74 14.41
N ARG A 28 11.05 5.54 14.65
CA ARG A 28 11.16 7.00 14.73
C ARG A 28 12.16 7.42 15.82
N LYS A 29 12.06 6.83 17.00
CA LYS A 29 13.00 7.11 18.08
C LYS A 29 14.44 6.81 17.68
N GLY A 30 14.71 5.63 17.11
CA GLY A 30 16.04 5.28 16.64
C GLY A 30 16.54 6.19 15.52
N ALA A 31 15.67 6.60 14.60
CA ALA A 31 16.03 7.54 13.53
C ALA A 31 16.39 8.93 14.06
N ASP A 32 15.69 9.41 15.10
CA ASP A 32 15.99 10.68 15.75
C ASP A 32 17.37 10.65 16.45
N GLU A 33 17.70 9.54 17.12
CA GLU A 33 18.99 9.37 17.80
C GLU A 33 20.19 9.46 16.85
N ILE A 34 20.02 9.07 15.59
CA ILE A 34 21.09 9.11 14.56
C ILE A 34 20.91 10.24 13.54
N GLY A 35 19.90 11.10 13.70
CA GLY A 35 19.65 12.24 12.82
C GLY A 35 19.22 11.87 11.39
N VAL A 36 18.46 10.79 11.22
CA VAL A 36 18.02 10.28 9.90
C VAL A 36 16.53 10.56 9.70
N ALA A 37 16.15 11.00 8.48
CA ALA A 37 14.77 11.23 8.13
C ALA A 37 13.99 9.92 7.94
N LEU A 38 12.69 9.92 8.28
CA LEU A 38 11.77 8.83 7.93
C LEU A 38 10.82 9.25 6.81
N HIS A 39 10.68 8.38 5.83
CA HIS A 39 9.68 8.45 4.77
C HIS A 39 8.72 7.27 4.86
N LEU A 40 7.42 7.54 4.74
CA LEU A 40 6.40 6.49 4.59
C LEU A 40 6.01 6.36 3.11
N ASP A 41 6.29 5.20 2.52
CA ASP A 41 5.55 4.76 1.35
C ASP A 41 4.20 4.22 1.81
N GLY A 42 3.23 5.11 1.80
CA GLY A 42 1.85 4.85 2.18
C GLY A 42 0.94 4.57 0.98
N ALA A 43 1.46 3.94 -0.07
CA ALA A 43 0.67 3.65 -1.27
C ALA A 43 -0.66 2.96 -0.96
N ARG A 44 -0.74 2.22 0.14
CA ARG A 44 -1.94 1.58 0.68
C ARG A 44 -2.20 1.92 2.15
N LEU A 45 -1.82 3.10 2.58
CA LEU A 45 -2.05 3.57 3.96
C LEU A 45 -3.53 3.56 4.35
N TRP A 46 -4.42 3.76 3.39
CA TRP A 46 -5.86 3.64 3.58
C TRP A 46 -6.27 2.24 4.07
N ASN A 47 -5.66 1.19 3.50
CA ASN A 47 -5.86 -0.19 3.92
C ASN A 47 -5.29 -0.43 5.33
N ALA A 48 -4.10 0.10 5.64
CA ALA A 48 -3.52 0.01 6.98
C ALA A 48 -4.42 0.66 8.04
N HIS A 49 -4.96 1.86 7.75
CA HIS A 49 -5.91 2.55 8.61
C HIS A 49 -7.16 1.71 8.88
N VAL A 50 -7.81 1.21 7.82
CA VAL A 50 -9.05 0.42 7.93
C VAL A 50 -8.83 -0.89 8.68
N ALA A 51 -7.67 -1.54 8.51
CA ALA A 51 -7.36 -2.79 9.18
C ALA A 51 -6.96 -2.60 10.66
N SER A 52 -6.21 -1.55 10.98
CA SER A 52 -5.65 -1.34 12.33
C SER A 52 -6.46 -0.39 13.21
N GLY A 53 -7.32 0.46 12.62
CA GLY A 53 -8.00 1.55 13.32
C GLY A 53 -7.08 2.73 13.67
N VAL A 54 -5.78 2.68 13.33
CA VAL A 54 -4.83 3.78 13.59
C VAL A 54 -5.16 4.96 12.68
N SER A 55 -5.33 6.16 13.25
CA SER A 55 -5.69 7.35 12.49
C SER A 55 -4.55 7.83 11.59
N PHE A 56 -4.89 8.50 10.47
CA PHE A 56 -3.89 9.12 9.59
C PHE A 56 -3.06 10.17 10.32
N ALA A 57 -3.67 10.91 11.25
CA ALA A 57 -2.96 11.87 12.09
C ALA A 57 -1.92 11.19 13.00
N GLU A 58 -2.22 9.99 13.49
CA GLU A 58 -1.26 9.22 14.28
C GLU A 58 -0.06 8.78 13.43
N TYR A 59 -0.30 8.19 12.25
CA TYR A 59 0.79 7.89 11.31
C TYR A 59 1.63 9.12 10.98
N GLY A 60 0.97 10.26 10.76
CA GLY A 60 1.64 11.52 10.39
C GLY A 60 2.67 12.03 11.41
N LYS A 61 2.56 11.65 12.69
CA LYS A 61 3.50 12.07 13.74
C LYS A 61 4.91 11.51 13.59
N TYR A 62 5.04 10.35 12.93
CA TYR A 62 6.29 9.60 12.90
C TYR A 62 7.14 9.85 11.65
N PHE A 63 6.60 10.48 10.61
CA PHE A 63 7.28 10.61 9.33
C PHE A 63 7.56 12.05 8.94
N ASN A 64 8.73 12.30 8.38
CA ASN A 64 9.09 13.59 7.80
C ASN A 64 8.34 13.83 6.49
N THR A 65 8.15 12.77 5.70
CA THR A 65 7.38 12.79 4.46
C THR A 65 6.57 11.51 4.30
N ILE A 66 5.41 11.61 3.64
CA ILE A 66 4.53 10.49 3.35
C ILE A 66 4.11 10.58 1.89
N SER A 67 4.18 9.48 1.15
CA SER A 67 3.51 9.35 -0.14
C SER A 67 2.27 8.45 0.00
N VAL A 68 1.16 8.82 -0.66
CA VAL A 68 -0.06 8.01 -0.67
C VAL A 68 -0.61 7.92 -2.10
N CYS A 69 -1.15 6.76 -2.48
CA CYS A 69 -1.79 6.58 -3.78
C CYS A 69 -3.31 6.73 -3.68
N LEU A 70 -3.90 7.40 -4.68
CA LEU A 70 -5.35 7.52 -4.84
C LEU A 70 -5.91 6.49 -5.84
N SER A 71 -5.06 5.99 -6.75
CA SER A 71 -5.43 5.16 -7.91
C SER A 71 -5.35 3.64 -7.68
N LYS A 72 -5.40 3.20 -6.41
CA LYS A 72 -5.46 1.78 -6.02
C LYS A 72 -6.85 1.46 -5.47
N GLY A 73 -6.96 0.88 -4.29
CA GLY A 73 -8.23 0.52 -3.66
C GLY A 73 -9.23 1.67 -3.50
N LEU A 74 -8.76 2.91 -3.38
CA LEU A 74 -9.62 4.09 -3.38
C LEU A 74 -10.37 4.34 -4.71
N GLY A 75 -9.86 3.81 -5.83
CA GLY A 75 -10.56 3.86 -7.11
C GLY A 75 -10.53 5.20 -7.83
N ALA A 76 -9.67 6.15 -7.45
CA ALA A 76 -9.45 7.33 -8.27
C ALA A 76 -8.74 6.95 -9.59
N PRO A 77 -9.01 7.63 -10.71
CA PRO A 77 -8.47 7.25 -12.02
C PRO A 77 -6.95 7.38 -12.11
N VAL A 78 -6.36 8.27 -11.30
CA VAL A 78 -4.92 8.55 -11.28
C VAL A 78 -4.56 9.28 -9.98
N GLY A 79 -3.30 9.18 -9.60
CA GLY A 79 -2.70 10.13 -8.68
C GLY A 79 -2.04 9.52 -7.46
N SER A 80 -1.02 10.23 -7.03
CA SER A 80 -0.37 10.08 -5.74
C SER A 80 -0.16 11.46 -5.13
N LEU A 81 -0.20 11.52 -3.81
CA LEU A 81 0.05 12.74 -3.05
C LEU A 81 1.33 12.56 -2.24
N VAL A 82 2.07 13.65 -2.08
CA VAL A 82 3.18 13.73 -1.14
C VAL A 82 2.80 14.71 -0.04
N LEU A 83 2.96 14.29 1.20
CA LEU A 83 2.70 15.08 2.40
C LEU A 83 4.02 15.35 3.13
N GLY A 84 4.12 16.50 3.78
CA GLY A 84 5.30 16.92 4.53
C GLY A 84 5.16 18.37 5.01
N SER A 85 6.25 18.95 5.52
CA SER A 85 6.25 20.36 5.92
C SER A 85 6.03 21.28 4.71
N LYS A 86 5.67 22.54 4.95
CA LYS A 86 5.50 23.55 3.89
C LYS A 86 6.75 23.70 3.02
N GLU A 87 7.91 23.71 3.64
CA GLU A 87 9.21 23.84 2.99
C GLU A 87 9.50 22.63 2.10
N MET A 88 9.26 21.43 2.63
CA MET A 88 9.42 20.19 1.88
C MET A 88 8.48 20.15 0.68
N ILE A 89 7.22 20.52 0.84
CA ILE A 89 6.25 20.55 -0.26
C ILE A 89 6.58 21.63 -1.29
N ALA A 90 7.08 22.79 -0.89
CA ALA A 90 7.55 23.82 -1.82
C ALA A 90 8.69 23.28 -2.69
N SER A 91 9.68 22.62 -2.09
CA SER A 91 10.77 21.95 -2.82
C SER A 91 10.25 20.84 -3.73
N SER A 92 9.36 19.98 -3.23
CA SER A 92 8.76 18.86 -3.99
C SER A 92 8.03 19.34 -5.25
N ARG A 93 7.36 20.50 -5.20
CA ARG A 93 6.70 21.11 -6.37
C ARG A 93 7.69 21.46 -7.48
N VAL A 94 8.88 21.96 -7.13
CA VAL A 94 9.96 22.24 -8.09
C VAL A 94 10.43 20.94 -8.74
N TRP A 95 10.70 19.92 -7.93
CA TRP A 95 11.14 18.62 -8.43
C TRP A 95 10.06 17.93 -9.28
N ARG A 96 8.80 17.98 -8.86
CA ARG A 96 7.68 17.50 -9.67
C ARG A 96 7.69 18.11 -11.07
N LYS A 97 7.91 19.42 -11.18
CA LYS A 97 8.00 20.09 -12.48
C LYS A 97 9.19 19.63 -13.29
N ARG A 98 10.36 19.51 -12.66
CA ARG A 98 11.61 19.07 -13.31
C ARG A 98 11.51 17.66 -13.87
N TYR A 99 10.82 16.75 -13.16
CA TYR A 99 10.60 15.37 -13.61
C TYR A 99 9.37 15.19 -14.50
N GLY A 100 8.78 16.25 -15.03
CA GLY A 100 7.66 16.18 -15.96
C GLY A 100 6.29 15.95 -15.32
N GLY A 101 6.16 15.89 -13.97
CA GLY A 101 4.92 15.68 -13.26
C GLY A 101 4.02 16.91 -13.09
N GLY A 102 4.37 18.04 -13.73
CA GLY A 102 3.58 19.28 -13.70
C GLY A 102 2.46 19.26 -14.75
N MET A 103 1.29 18.77 -14.37
CA MET A 103 0.12 18.72 -15.26
C MET A 103 -0.74 19.98 -15.11
N ARG A 104 -1.22 20.52 -16.26
CA ARG A 104 -2.25 21.56 -16.28
C ARG A 104 -3.62 20.93 -16.16
N GLN A 105 -4.64 21.73 -15.76
CA GLN A 105 -6.03 21.32 -15.63
C GLN A 105 -6.23 20.04 -14.77
N ILE A 106 -5.35 19.84 -13.80
CA ILE A 106 -5.36 18.68 -12.89
C ILE A 106 -6.63 18.64 -12.00
N GLY A 107 -7.37 19.76 -11.90
CA GLY A 107 -8.57 19.88 -11.06
C GLY A 107 -9.63 18.82 -11.35
N LEU A 108 -9.79 18.38 -12.60
CA LEU A 108 -10.69 17.29 -12.96
C LEU A 108 -10.31 15.96 -12.26
N LEU A 109 -9.03 15.62 -12.30
CA LEU A 109 -8.50 14.42 -11.67
C LEU A 109 -8.46 14.56 -10.14
N ALA A 110 -8.16 15.76 -9.64
CA ALA A 110 -8.18 16.07 -8.22
C ALA A 110 -9.60 15.95 -7.62
N ALA A 111 -10.63 16.36 -8.36
CA ALA A 111 -12.02 16.17 -7.95
C ALA A 111 -12.40 14.70 -7.78
N ALA A 112 -11.95 13.83 -8.70
CA ALA A 112 -12.13 12.38 -8.57
C ALA A 112 -11.37 11.82 -7.36
N GLY A 113 -10.16 12.30 -7.09
CA GLY A 113 -9.40 11.97 -5.89
C GLY A 113 -10.10 12.41 -4.60
N HIS A 114 -10.67 13.60 -4.60
CA HIS A 114 -11.45 14.14 -3.46
C HIS A 114 -12.66 13.27 -3.16
N TYR A 115 -13.43 12.95 -4.21
CA TYR A 115 -14.57 12.04 -4.09
C TYR A 115 -14.17 10.69 -3.49
N ALA A 116 -13.05 10.12 -3.97
CA ALA A 116 -12.56 8.85 -3.48
C ALA A 116 -12.17 8.89 -1.98
N LEU A 117 -11.57 9.99 -1.53
CA LEU A 117 -11.25 10.21 -0.12
C LEU A 117 -12.50 10.32 0.76
N ASP A 118 -13.54 11.00 0.27
CA ASP A 118 -14.76 11.22 1.04
C ASP A 118 -15.66 9.97 1.11
N HIS A 119 -15.59 9.07 0.11
CA HIS A 119 -16.58 8.00 -0.04
C HIS A 119 -16.04 6.59 -0.06
N ASN A 120 -14.75 6.37 -0.30
CA ASN A 120 -14.22 5.05 -0.61
C ASN A 120 -13.32 4.45 0.48
N ILE A 121 -12.89 5.20 1.50
CA ILE A 121 -11.97 4.68 2.53
C ILE A 121 -12.61 3.52 3.29
N ASP A 122 -13.78 3.73 3.88
CA ASP A 122 -14.45 2.70 4.69
C ASP A 122 -14.83 1.46 3.88
N ARG A 123 -15.08 1.65 2.57
CA ARG A 123 -15.40 0.56 1.64
C ARG A 123 -14.26 -0.46 1.51
N LEU A 124 -13.01 -0.08 1.78
CA LEU A 124 -11.85 -0.97 1.73
C LEU A 124 -11.99 -2.17 2.69
N ALA A 125 -12.75 -2.03 3.76
CA ALA A 125 -13.07 -3.15 4.65
C ALA A 125 -13.73 -4.33 3.90
N GLN A 126 -14.53 -4.04 2.87
CA GLN A 126 -15.16 -5.10 2.04
C GLN A 126 -14.11 -5.86 1.23
N ASP A 127 -13.08 -5.19 0.76
CA ASP A 127 -11.99 -5.82 0.00
C ASP A 127 -11.15 -6.73 0.92
N HIS A 128 -10.92 -6.32 2.18
CA HIS A 128 -10.27 -7.17 3.18
C HIS A 128 -11.09 -8.44 3.46
N VAL A 129 -12.40 -8.30 3.63
CA VAL A 129 -13.29 -9.47 3.82
C VAL A 129 -13.27 -10.41 2.61
N ARG A 130 -13.25 -9.87 1.39
CA ARG A 130 -13.17 -10.68 0.16
C ARG A 130 -11.83 -11.41 0.05
N ALA A 131 -10.72 -10.71 0.31
CA ALA A 131 -9.39 -11.30 0.32
C ALA A 131 -9.30 -12.46 1.33
N LYS A 132 -9.81 -12.27 2.54
CA LYS A 132 -9.87 -13.30 3.57
C LYS A 132 -10.70 -14.51 3.14
N LYS A 133 -11.87 -14.31 2.52
CA LYS A 133 -12.71 -15.38 2.00
C LYS A 133 -11.99 -16.20 0.92
N ILE A 134 -11.28 -15.53 0.00
CA ILE A 134 -10.48 -16.19 -1.03
C ILE A 134 -9.38 -17.04 -0.38
N ALA A 135 -8.64 -16.48 0.57
CA ALA A 135 -7.57 -17.21 1.27
C ALA A 135 -8.09 -18.46 1.98
N VAL A 136 -9.21 -18.35 2.70
CA VAL A 136 -9.86 -19.50 3.39
C VAL A 136 -10.28 -20.58 2.40
N ALA A 137 -10.88 -20.20 1.27
CA ALA A 137 -11.30 -21.15 0.24
C ALA A 137 -10.11 -21.85 -0.41
N LEU A 138 -9.02 -21.15 -0.68
CA LEU A 138 -7.80 -21.72 -1.25
C LEU A 138 -7.09 -22.67 -0.27
N ALA A 139 -6.98 -22.27 1.00
CA ALA A 139 -6.41 -23.13 2.05
C ALA A 139 -7.22 -24.41 2.27
N ALA A 140 -8.54 -24.39 2.03
CA ALA A 140 -9.39 -25.58 2.08
C ALA A 140 -9.15 -26.56 0.92
N ILE A 141 -8.66 -26.06 -0.22
CA ILE A 141 -8.25 -26.89 -1.37
C ILE A 141 -6.87 -27.51 -1.07
N ASP A 142 -5.90 -26.70 -0.69
CA ASP A 142 -4.56 -27.11 -0.29
C ASP A 142 -3.97 -26.09 0.71
N SER A 143 -3.77 -26.52 1.95
CA SER A 143 -3.27 -25.68 3.04
C SER A 143 -1.82 -25.21 2.82
N SER A 144 -1.10 -25.77 1.87
CA SER A 144 0.24 -25.31 1.52
C SER A 144 0.27 -24.08 0.60
N LEU A 145 -0.87 -23.72 -0.01
CA LEU A 145 -0.97 -22.55 -0.89
C LEU A 145 -0.92 -21.24 -0.13
N ILE A 146 -1.55 -21.18 1.03
CA ILE A 146 -1.67 -19.95 1.82
C ILE A 146 -2.10 -20.27 3.26
N ASP A 147 -1.53 -19.56 4.21
CA ASP A 147 -2.10 -19.44 5.56
C ASP A 147 -3.08 -18.26 5.57
N PRO A 148 -4.39 -18.51 5.73
CA PRO A 148 -5.36 -17.41 5.81
C PRO A 148 -5.09 -16.41 6.94
N ALA A 149 -4.38 -16.80 8.01
CA ALA A 149 -4.06 -15.90 9.11
C ALA A 149 -3.17 -14.73 8.66
N THR A 150 -2.33 -14.93 7.65
CA THR A 150 -1.40 -13.91 7.12
C THR A 150 -2.07 -12.85 6.24
N VAL A 151 -3.34 -13.06 5.83
CA VAL A 151 -4.08 -12.09 5.02
C VAL A 151 -4.73 -11.05 5.92
N GLU A 152 -4.06 -9.92 6.06
CA GLU A 152 -4.48 -8.81 6.92
C GLU A 152 -5.33 -7.78 6.18
N THR A 153 -5.08 -7.59 4.88
CA THR A 153 -5.75 -6.57 4.06
C THR A 153 -6.26 -7.13 2.73
N ASN A 154 -5.95 -6.48 1.63
CA ASN A 154 -6.53 -6.73 0.31
C ASN A 154 -5.64 -7.55 -0.64
N ILE A 155 -4.50 -8.07 -0.17
CA ILE A 155 -3.57 -8.86 -0.98
C ILE A 155 -3.66 -10.32 -0.56
N VAL A 156 -3.74 -11.22 -1.56
CA VAL A 156 -3.71 -12.67 -1.37
C VAL A 156 -2.50 -13.18 -2.13
N GLY A 157 -1.44 -13.53 -1.40
CA GLY A 157 -0.22 -14.13 -1.95
C GLY A 157 -0.27 -15.65 -1.84
N LEU A 158 0.04 -16.36 -2.93
CA LEU A 158 0.08 -17.82 -2.95
C LEU A 158 1.54 -18.30 -2.93
N ASP A 159 1.83 -19.27 -2.08
CA ASP A 159 3.11 -19.99 -2.12
C ASP A 159 2.99 -21.17 -3.07
N LEU A 160 3.76 -21.14 -4.16
CA LEU A 160 3.77 -22.19 -5.18
C LEU A 160 5.05 -23.05 -5.12
N ALA A 161 5.90 -22.88 -4.11
CA ALA A 161 7.20 -23.57 -4.01
C ALA A 161 7.10 -25.10 -3.99
N LYS A 162 5.96 -25.65 -3.54
CA LYS A 162 5.73 -27.11 -3.50
C LYS A 162 5.15 -27.70 -4.78
N PHE A 163 4.83 -26.87 -5.76
CA PHE A 163 4.18 -27.30 -6.99
C PHE A 163 5.18 -27.40 -8.15
N ALA A 164 4.91 -28.30 -9.11
CA ALA A 164 5.79 -28.57 -10.26
C ALA A 164 5.65 -27.52 -11.40
N PHE A 165 4.91 -26.44 -11.18
CA PHE A 165 4.67 -25.38 -12.17
C PHE A 165 5.16 -24.03 -11.64
N SER A 166 5.55 -23.14 -12.53
CA SER A 166 5.95 -21.78 -12.17
C SER A 166 4.75 -20.86 -11.87
N ALA A 167 5.01 -19.74 -11.18
CA ALA A 167 3.99 -18.71 -10.98
C ALA A 167 3.47 -18.16 -12.32
N ALA A 168 4.32 -18.07 -13.33
CA ALA A 168 3.93 -17.64 -14.68
C ALA A 168 2.98 -18.64 -15.35
N ASP A 169 3.27 -19.94 -15.29
CA ASP A 169 2.41 -20.98 -15.84
C ASP A 169 1.04 -21.01 -15.14
N PHE A 170 1.05 -20.88 -13.82
CA PHE A 170 -0.18 -20.81 -13.04
C PHE A 170 -1.02 -19.58 -13.40
N ALA A 171 -0.41 -18.39 -13.51
CA ALA A 171 -1.11 -17.18 -13.93
C ALA A 171 -1.67 -17.29 -15.36
N ALA A 172 -0.92 -17.90 -16.29
CA ALA A 172 -1.41 -18.17 -17.64
C ALA A 172 -2.64 -19.08 -17.64
N LYS A 173 -2.60 -20.15 -16.84
CA LYS A 173 -3.73 -21.08 -16.70
C LYS A 173 -4.95 -20.43 -16.06
N CYS A 174 -4.75 -19.59 -15.06
CA CYS A 174 -5.83 -18.78 -14.46
C CYS A 174 -6.48 -17.86 -15.51
N LYS A 175 -5.66 -17.19 -16.33
CA LYS A 175 -6.13 -16.30 -17.38
C LYS A 175 -6.98 -17.03 -18.43
N GLU A 176 -6.61 -18.24 -18.85
CA GLU A 176 -7.40 -19.09 -19.77
C GLU A 176 -8.80 -19.37 -19.19
N ASN A 177 -8.94 -19.39 -17.86
CA ASN A 177 -10.20 -19.59 -17.15
C ASN A 177 -10.86 -18.27 -16.70
N GLY A 178 -10.45 -17.12 -17.25
CA GLY A 178 -11.06 -15.83 -16.99
C GLY A 178 -10.62 -15.15 -15.69
N LEU A 179 -9.63 -15.70 -14.97
CA LEU A 179 -9.10 -15.12 -13.73
C LEU A 179 -7.74 -14.48 -13.98
N TRP A 180 -7.65 -13.17 -13.75
CA TRP A 180 -6.41 -12.40 -13.89
C TRP A 180 -5.69 -12.29 -12.56
N ILE A 181 -4.49 -12.83 -12.48
CA ILE A 181 -3.58 -12.74 -11.34
C ILE A 181 -2.18 -12.34 -11.81
N SER A 182 -1.36 -11.82 -10.89
CA SER A 182 0.04 -11.48 -11.17
C SER A 182 0.96 -12.63 -10.76
N ALA A 183 1.88 -12.99 -11.64
CA ALA A 183 3.02 -13.81 -11.27
C ALA A 183 4.07 -12.91 -10.61
N LEU A 184 4.43 -13.21 -9.36
CA LEU A 184 5.49 -12.56 -8.60
C LEU A 184 6.52 -13.64 -8.25
N GLY A 185 7.81 -13.39 -8.55
CA GLY A 185 8.90 -14.34 -8.29
C GLY A 185 9.93 -14.32 -9.37
#